data_388ab89f8efdbec2e6087051eb117cff
#
_entry.id   388ab89f8efdbec2e6087051eb117cff
#
_cell.length_a   1.000
_cell.length_b   1.000
_cell.length_c   1.000
_cell.angle_alpha   90.00
_cell.angle_beta   90.00
_cell.angle_gamma   90.00
#
_symmetry.space_group_name_H-M   'P 1'
#
loop_
_entity.id
_entity.type
_entity.pdbx_description
1 polymer ?
#
loop_
_entity_poly.entity_id
_entity_poly.type
_entity_poly.pdbx_seq_one_letter_code
_entity_poly.pdbx_strand_id
1 'polypeptide(L)'
;MYRKLLAGLLGMFTLVVVNAQEKASYFKKADTFFNTYVSEGRVDYDAIVEHKNELLELLDLAKSIELETFNASDYQAFWINSYNLLVIKSVVENHPLKSPLDKAGFFDKTKHEVGGINITLNDIENKLLRANFPNEPRFHFVLVCAGLGCPPIIDKAYLPETLEMQLEQQTLKALNDPNFIRVNKNKVKISQIFEWYKGDFTKDGSLVDFINKYKSEKLPENSKVSYYAYDWTLNGTK
;
A
#
# COMPACT_ATOMS: atom_id res chain seq x y z
N MET A 1 1.37 -24.88 44.21
CA MET A 1 0.71 -23.72 43.54
C MET A 1 1.70 -22.83 42.76
N TYR A 2 2.89 -22.55 43.29
CA TYR A 2 3.91 -21.70 42.64
C TYR A 2 4.51 -22.25 41.31
N ARG A 3 4.64 -23.55 41.13
CA ARG A 3 5.21 -24.16 39.92
C ARG A 3 4.33 -23.98 38.64
N LYS A 4 3.00 -23.92 38.81
CA LYS A 4 2.09 -23.71 37.68
C LYS A 4 2.04 -22.22 37.23
N LEU A 5 2.26 -21.27 38.15
CA LEU A 5 2.36 -19.85 37.84
C LEU A 5 3.67 -19.51 37.07
N LEU A 6 4.77 -20.14 37.43
CA LEU A 6 6.07 -19.94 36.76
C LEU A 6 6.03 -20.45 35.30
N ALA A 7 5.40 -21.61 35.06
CA ALA A 7 5.28 -22.19 33.73
C ALA A 7 4.40 -21.34 32.80
N GLY A 8 3.32 -20.72 33.33
CA GLY A 8 2.46 -19.82 32.59
C GLY A 8 3.15 -18.49 32.19
N LEU A 9 3.94 -17.92 33.09
CA LEU A 9 4.74 -16.72 32.83
C LEU A 9 5.86 -16.96 31.80
N LEU A 10 6.53 -18.10 31.86
CA LEU A 10 7.57 -18.49 30.92
C LEU A 10 7.00 -18.73 29.52
N GLY A 11 5.82 -19.35 29.40
CA GLY A 11 5.12 -19.59 28.13
C GLY A 11 4.63 -18.30 27.47
N MET A 12 4.13 -17.35 28.26
CA MET A 12 3.66 -16.06 27.76
C MET A 12 4.83 -15.18 27.28
N PHE A 13 5.97 -15.21 27.98
CA PHE A 13 7.17 -14.48 27.58
C PHE A 13 7.80 -15.01 26.29
N THR A 14 7.79 -16.32 26.07
CA THR A 14 8.30 -16.93 24.83
C THR A 14 7.41 -16.60 23.62
N LEU A 15 6.08 -16.59 23.75
CA LEU A 15 5.16 -16.23 22.70
C LEU A 15 5.36 -14.77 22.24
N VAL A 16 5.49 -13.83 23.16
CA VAL A 16 5.71 -12.40 22.85
C VAL A 16 7.04 -12.20 22.11
N VAL A 17 8.09 -12.91 22.49
CA VAL A 17 9.40 -12.80 21.81
C VAL A 17 9.34 -13.39 20.39
N VAL A 18 8.65 -14.49 20.17
CA VAL A 18 8.48 -15.11 18.85
C VAL A 18 7.71 -14.19 17.92
N ASN A 19 6.57 -13.63 18.33
CA ASN A 19 5.78 -12.71 17.53
C ASN A 19 6.55 -11.43 17.17
N ALA A 20 7.34 -10.89 18.10
CA ALA A 20 8.20 -9.73 17.83
C ALA A 20 9.27 -10.03 16.77
N GLN A 21 9.84 -11.24 16.80
CA GLN A 21 10.84 -11.68 15.84
C GLN A 21 10.24 -11.93 14.44
N GLU A 22 9.05 -12.53 14.36
CA GLU A 22 8.33 -12.76 13.10
C GLU A 22 7.94 -11.43 12.45
N LYS A 23 7.41 -10.47 13.23
CA LYS A 23 7.12 -9.12 12.77
C LYS A 23 8.36 -8.44 12.19
N ALA A 24 9.47 -8.42 12.92
CA ALA A 24 10.72 -7.82 12.46
C ALA A 24 11.26 -8.51 11.19
N SER A 25 11.15 -9.84 11.13
CA SER A 25 11.55 -10.63 9.96
C SER A 25 10.71 -10.28 8.73
N TYR A 26 9.39 -10.12 8.88
CA TYR A 26 8.49 -9.74 7.80
C TYR A 26 8.88 -8.38 7.20
N PHE A 27 8.99 -7.34 8.01
CA PHE A 27 9.33 -6.00 7.52
C PHE A 27 10.70 -5.98 6.83
N LYS A 28 11.69 -6.66 7.40
CA LYS A 28 13.02 -6.76 6.80
C LYS A 28 13.00 -7.50 5.45
N LYS A 29 12.28 -8.61 5.35
CA LYS A 29 12.15 -9.36 4.09
C LYS A 29 11.35 -8.58 3.05
N ALA A 30 10.28 -7.90 3.46
CA ALA A 30 9.51 -7.02 2.58
C ALA A 30 10.37 -5.87 2.03
N ASP A 31 11.18 -5.23 2.87
CA ASP A 31 12.12 -4.18 2.45
C ASP A 31 13.14 -4.71 1.44
N THR A 32 13.75 -5.87 1.72
CA THR A 32 14.67 -6.53 0.79
C THR A 32 13.98 -6.85 -0.54
N PHE A 33 12.75 -7.37 -0.52
CA PHE A 33 12.00 -7.72 -1.72
C PHE A 33 11.72 -6.47 -2.58
N PHE A 34 11.18 -5.40 -2.00
CA PHE A 34 10.90 -4.18 -2.75
C PHE A 34 12.20 -3.56 -3.30
N ASN A 35 13.27 -3.55 -2.52
CA ASN A 35 14.57 -3.03 -2.97
C ASN A 35 15.16 -3.83 -4.16
N THR A 36 14.88 -5.14 -4.20
CA THR A 36 15.38 -6.02 -5.28
C THR A 36 14.56 -5.87 -6.57
N TYR A 37 13.24 -5.79 -6.46
CA TYR A 37 12.33 -5.92 -7.60
C TYR A 37 11.60 -4.63 -8.00
N VAL A 38 11.81 -3.55 -7.28
CA VAL A 38 11.19 -2.25 -7.59
C VAL A 38 12.26 -1.22 -7.92
N SER A 39 12.14 -0.59 -9.06
CA SER A 39 13.04 0.49 -9.50
C SER A 39 12.26 1.56 -10.24
N GLU A 40 12.54 2.84 -9.96
CA GLU A 40 11.92 4.00 -10.62
C GLU A 40 10.38 3.96 -10.66
N GLY A 41 9.76 3.39 -9.61
CA GLY A 41 8.31 3.27 -9.50
C GLY A 41 7.70 2.15 -10.34
N ARG A 42 8.51 1.24 -10.85
CA ARG A 42 8.13 0.08 -11.66
C ARG A 42 8.52 -1.22 -10.97
N VAL A 43 7.82 -2.28 -11.32
CA VAL A 43 8.07 -3.64 -10.78
C VAL A 43 8.66 -4.51 -11.87
N ASP A 44 9.73 -5.22 -11.57
CA ASP A 44 10.33 -6.22 -12.44
C ASP A 44 9.58 -7.56 -12.29
N TYR A 45 8.43 -7.64 -12.95
CA TYR A 45 7.58 -8.84 -12.88
C TYR A 45 8.25 -10.07 -13.50
N ASP A 46 9.08 -9.90 -14.55
CA ASP A 46 9.79 -11.00 -15.21
C ASP A 46 10.80 -11.63 -14.25
N ALA A 47 11.60 -10.80 -13.57
CA ALA A 47 12.54 -11.29 -12.56
C ALA A 47 11.83 -11.97 -11.38
N ILE A 48 10.67 -11.44 -10.94
CA ILE A 48 9.88 -12.07 -9.86
C ILE A 48 9.32 -13.43 -10.32
N VAL A 49 8.90 -13.58 -11.57
CA VAL A 49 8.43 -14.87 -12.11
C VAL A 49 9.55 -15.91 -12.06
N GLU A 50 10.79 -15.53 -12.42
CA GLU A 50 11.97 -16.40 -12.36
C GLU A 50 12.34 -16.79 -10.91
N HIS A 51 12.16 -15.87 -9.95
CA HIS A 51 12.48 -16.03 -8.52
C HIS A 51 11.25 -16.11 -7.63
N LYS A 52 10.15 -16.68 -8.12
CA LYS A 52 8.83 -16.68 -7.46
C LYS A 52 8.84 -17.15 -6.00
N ASN A 53 9.76 -18.04 -5.64
CA ASN A 53 9.83 -18.58 -4.29
C ASN A 53 10.10 -17.50 -3.23
N GLU A 54 10.85 -16.45 -3.54
CA GLU A 54 11.12 -15.35 -2.62
C GLU A 54 9.84 -14.61 -2.23
N LEU A 55 8.96 -14.36 -3.20
CA LEU A 55 7.64 -13.78 -2.95
C LEU A 55 6.76 -14.71 -2.13
N LEU A 56 6.73 -16.00 -2.45
CA LEU A 56 5.91 -16.98 -1.75
C LEU A 56 6.33 -17.16 -0.29
N GLU A 57 7.63 -17.26 0.00
CA GLU A 57 8.16 -17.34 1.36
C GLU A 57 7.82 -16.10 2.18
N LEU A 58 7.88 -14.91 1.58
CA LEU A 58 7.51 -13.66 2.24
C LEU A 58 6.00 -13.62 2.56
N LEU A 59 5.16 -14.09 1.63
CA LEU A 59 3.71 -14.15 1.83
C LEU A 59 3.30 -15.25 2.82
N ASP A 60 4.01 -16.37 2.89
CA ASP A 60 3.79 -17.41 3.90
C ASP A 60 4.10 -16.86 5.30
N LEU A 61 5.16 -16.06 5.43
CA LEU A 61 5.44 -15.36 6.69
C LEU A 61 4.32 -14.36 7.03
N ALA A 62 3.85 -13.57 6.05
CA ALA A 62 2.74 -12.63 6.26
C ALA A 62 1.43 -13.32 6.67
N LYS A 63 1.20 -14.55 6.21
CA LYS A 63 0.02 -15.34 6.53
C LYS A 63 -0.03 -15.74 8.01
N SER A 64 1.11 -16.06 8.62
CA SER A 64 1.23 -16.57 10.00
C SER A 64 1.32 -15.46 11.04
N ILE A 65 1.49 -14.20 10.65
CA ILE A 65 1.63 -13.08 11.59
C ILE A 65 0.35 -12.87 12.39
N GLU A 66 0.50 -12.85 13.73
CA GLU A 66 -0.57 -12.51 14.66
C GLU A 66 -0.62 -11.00 14.87
N LEU A 67 -1.78 -10.40 14.54
CA LEU A 67 -1.96 -8.94 14.54
C LEU A 67 -2.43 -8.36 15.87
N GLU A 68 -2.80 -9.21 16.84
CA GLU A 68 -3.36 -8.81 18.14
C GLU A 68 -2.40 -7.93 18.95
N THR A 69 -1.10 -8.07 18.73
CA THR A 69 -0.05 -7.31 19.42
C THR A 69 0.37 -6.04 18.70
N PHE A 70 -0.21 -5.77 17.52
CA PHE A 70 0.18 -4.64 16.69
C PHE A 70 -0.41 -3.33 17.22
N ASN A 71 0.44 -2.31 17.31
CA ASN A 71 -0.03 -0.94 17.46
C ASN A 71 -0.54 -0.39 16.11
N ALA A 72 -1.06 0.84 16.10
CA ALA A 72 -1.63 1.44 14.90
C ALA A 72 -0.64 1.56 13.74
N SER A 73 0.63 1.88 14.01
CA SER A 73 1.67 2.00 12.97
C SER A 73 2.09 0.63 12.44
N ASP A 74 2.27 -0.36 13.33
CA ASP A 74 2.51 -1.76 12.93
C ASP A 74 1.42 -2.25 11.99
N TYR A 75 0.15 -2.04 12.38
CA TYR A 75 -1.03 -2.49 11.64
C TYR A 75 -1.12 -1.85 10.24
N GLN A 76 -0.98 -0.54 10.17
CA GLN A 76 -1.01 0.18 8.89
C GLN A 76 0.14 -0.24 7.98
N ALA A 77 1.38 -0.25 8.50
CA ALA A 77 2.56 -0.65 7.73
C ALA A 77 2.45 -2.09 7.21
N PHE A 78 1.96 -3.02 8.04
CA PHE A 78 1.73 -4.40 7.63
C PHE A 78 0.73 -4.49 6.48
N TRP A 79 -0.43 -3.84 6.59
CA TRP A 79 -1.47 -3.94 5.59
C TRP A 79 -1.12 -3.22 4.28
N ILE A 80 -0.37 -2.11 4.34
CA ILE A 80 0.15 -1.43 3.14
C ILE A 80 1.12 -2.34 2.38
N ASN A 81 2.11 -2.90 3.07
CA ASN A 81 3.06 -3.82 2.44
C ASN A 81 2.37 -5.08 1.92
N SER A 82 1.49 -5.68 2.71
CA SER A 82 0.75 -6.89 2.32
C SER A 82 -0.13 -6.64 1.10
N TYR A 83 -0.84 -5.51 1.03
CA TYR A 83 -1.61 -5.12 -0.15
C TYR A 83 -0.73 -5.06 -1.39
N ASN A 84 0.38 -4.32 -1.34
CA ASN A 84 1.29 -4.16 -2.46
C ASN A 84 1.93 -5.51 -2.90
N LEU A 85 2.34 -6.35 -1.95
CA LEU A 85 2.87 -7.70 -2.24
C LEU A 85 1.81 -8.62 -2.86
N LEU A 86 0.55 -8.56 -2.39
CA LEU A 86 -0.55 -9.35 -2.92
C LEU A 86 -0.99 -8.88 -4.31
N VAL A 87 -0.90 -7.58 -4.60
CA VAL A 87 -1.06 -7.05 -5.96
C VAL A 87 0.03 -7.62 -6.88
N ILE A 88 1.29 -7.57 -6.46
CA ILE A 88 2.42 -8.15 -7.22
C ILE A 88 2.20 -9.65 -7.43
N LYS A 89 1.83 -10.41 -6.38
CA LYS A 89 1.50 -11.83 -6.48
C LYS A 89 0.43 -12.08 -7.54
N SER A 90 -0.64 -11.30 -7.52
CA SER A 90 -1.76 -11.47 -8.45
C SER A 90 -1.36 -11.21 -9.90
N VAL A 91 -0.43 -10.26 -10.15
CA VAL A 91 0.15 -10.07 -11.48
C VAL A 91 1.02 -11.27 -11.87
N VAL A 92 1.94 -11.70 -11.00
CA VAL A 92 2.87 -12.82 -11.24
C VAL A 92 2.13 -14.14 -11.53
N GLU A 93 1.04 -14.41 -10.80
CA GLU A 93 0.21 -15.63 -11.01
C GLU A 93 -0.57 -15.64 -12.33
N ASN A 94 -0.77 -14.47 -12.92
CA ASN A 94 -1.50 -14.32 -14.19
C ASN A 94 -0.58 -13.77 -15.30
N HIS A 95 0.71 -13.77 -15.10
CA HIS A 95 1.69 -13.27 -16.08
C HIS A 95 1.68 -14.14 -17.36
N PRO A 96 1.78 -13.50 -18.58
CA PRO A 96 1.89 -12.05 -18.80
C PRO A 96 0.53 -11.34 -18.81
N LEU A 97 0.47 -10.17 -18.14
CA LEU A 97 -0.67 -9.25 -18.17
C LEU A 97 -0.27 -7.91 -18.79
N LYS A 98 -1.19 -7.26 -19.49
CA LYS A 98 -1.02 -5.87 -19.95
C LYS A 98 -1.65 -4.87 -18.97
N SER A 99 -2.59 -5.35 -18.17
CA SER A 99 -3.36 -4.58 -17.22
C SER A 99 -3.86 -5.49 -16.09
N PRO A 100 -3.93 -5.05 -14.83
CA PRO A 100 -4.60 -5.81 -13.79
C PRO A 100 -6.08 -6.08 -14.11
N LEU A 101 -6.71 -5.25 -14.97
CA LEU A 101 -8.10 -5.43 -15.41
C LEU A 101 -8.30 -6.60 -16.40
N ASP A 102 -7.23 -7.14 -16.97
CA ASP A 102 -7.31 -8.33 -17.84
C ASP A 102 -7.76 -9.58 -17.02
N LYS A 103 -7.58 -9.54 -15.70
CA LYS A 103 -8.06 -10.57 -14.79
C LYS A 103 -9.35 -10.13 -14.11
N ALA A 104 -10.46 -10.73 -14.50
CA ALA A 104 -11.75 -10.46 -13.86
C ALA A 104 -11.72 -10.80 -12.35
N GLY A 105 -12.16 -9.86 -11.51
CA GLY A 105 -12.17 -10.01 -10.07
C GLY A 105 -10.80 -9.89 -9.39
N PHE A 106 -9.82 -9.28 -10.06
CA PHE A 106 -8.46 -9.06 -9.53
C PHE A 106 -8.47 -8.44 -8.12
N PHE A 107 -9.27 -7.40 -7.91
CA PHE A 107 -9.30 -6.68 -6.63
C PHE A 107 -10.40 -7.17 -5.67
N ASP A 108 -11.55 -7.61 -6.18
CA ASP A 108 -12.78 -7.78 -5.38
C ASP A 108 -13.24 -9.22 -5.20
N LYS A 109 -12.70 -10.19 -5.98
CA LYS A 109 -13.11 -11.60 -5.91
C LYS A 109 -11.99 -12.54 -5.50
N THR A 110 -10.77 -12.28 -5.97
CA THR A 110 -9.60 -13.09 -5.60
C THR A 110 -9.29 -12.90 -4.12
N LYS A 111 -9.31 -13.99 -3.37
CA LYS A 111 -8.98 -13.98 -1.93
C LYS A 111 -7.56 -14.41 -1.70
N HIS A 112 -6.95 -13.84 -0.68
CA HIS A 112 -5.58 -14.09 -0.25
C HIS A 112 -5.57 -14.41 1.24
N GLU A 113 -4.76 -15.37 1.64
CA GLU A 113 -4.51 -15.67 3.05
C GLU A 113 -3.37 -14.78 3.55
N VAL A 114 -3.64 -13.93 4.53
CA VAL A 114 -2.69 -12.98 5.11
C VAL A 114 -3.16 -12.54 6.48
N GLY A 115 -2.26 -12.41 7.47
CA GLY A 115 -2.60 -12.00 8.83
C GLY A 115 -3.66 -12.88 9.48
N GLY A 116 -3.61 -14.19 9.23
CA GLY A 116 -4.55 -15.17 9.77
C GLY A 116 -5.95 -15.17 9.15
N ILE A 117 -6.21 -14.35 8.11
CA ILE A 117 -7.55 -14.24 7.48
C ILE A 117 -7.50 -14.45 5.97
N ASN A 118 -8.66 -14.76 5.37
CA ASN A 118 -8.81 -14.90 3.93
C ASN A 118 -9.61 -13.69 3.37
N ILE A 119 -8.93 -12.81 2.64
CA ILE A 119 -9.42 -11.47 2.33
C ILE A 119 -9.10 -11.04 0.90
N THR A 120 -9.91 -10.16 0.30
CA THR A 120 -9.64 -9.55 -1.01
C THR A 120 -8.82 -8.27 -0.87
N LEU A 121 -8.15 -7.85 -1.96
CA LEU A 121 -7.45 -6.56 -2.01
C LEU A 121 -8.39 -5.39 -1.69
N ASN A 122 -9.59 -5.39 -2.27
CA ASN A 122 -10.61 -4.38 -1.99
C ASN A 122 -10.99 -4.32 -0.51
N ASP A 123 -11.06 -5.47 0.17
CA ASP A 123 -11.40 -5.51 1.59
C ASP A 123 -10.23 -5.05 2.48
N ILE A 124 -8.98 -5.32 2.09
CA ILE A 124 -7.80 -4.77 2.79
C ILE A 124 -7.87 -3.24 2.74
N GLU A 125 -8.03 -2.66 1.56
CA GLU A 125 -8.11 -1.20 1.40
C GLU A 125 -9.29 -0.61 2.16
N ASN A 126 -10.51 -1.12 1.94
CA ASN A 126 -11.72 -0.45 2.40
C ASN A 126 -12.12 -0.81 3.83
N LYS A 127 -11.93 -2.08 4.28
CA LYS A 127 -12.36 -2.54 5.60
C LYS A 127 -11.27 -2.46 6.65
N LEU A 128 -10.00 -2.73 6.27
CA LEU A 128 -8.91 -2.79 7.23
C LEU A 128 -8.14 -1.48 7.33
N LEU A 129 -7.92 -0.76 6.24
CA LEU A 129 -7.23 0.52 6.26
C LEU A 129 -8.21 1.68 6.36
N ARG A 130 -8.99 1.97 5.34
CA ARG A 130 -9.85 3.17 5.30
C ARG A 130 -10.92 3.22 6.39
N ALA A 131 -11.56 2.09 6.72
CA ALA A 131 -12.58 2.06 7.77
C ALA A 131 -12.00 2.24 9.18
N ASN A 132 -10.81 1.67 9.46
CA ASN A 132 -10.17 1.80 10.77
C ASN A 132 -9.40 3.13 10.92
N PHE A 133 -8.96 3.72 9.82
CA PHE A 133 -8.23 5.00 9.79
C PHE A 133 -8.92 6.01 8.85
N PRO A 134 -10.16 6.41 9.15
CA PRO A 134 -10.98 7.19 8.23
C PRO A 134 -10.44 8.59 7.93
N ASN A 135 -9.49 9.09 8.73
CA ASN A 135 -8.85 10.39 8.54
C ASN A 135 -7.48 10.29 7.88
N GLU A 136 -7.17 9.16 7.23
CA GLU A 136 -5.88 8.92 6.58
C GLU A 136 -6.02 8.79 5.05
N PRO A 137 -6.24 9.91 4.33
CA PRO A 137 -6.38 9.89 2.88
C PRO A 137 -5.07 9.57 2.14
N ARG A 138 -3.92 9.57 2.84
CA ARG A 138 -2.61 9.30 2.23
C ARG A 138 -2.43 7.85 1.80
N PHE A 139 -3.31 6.94 2.24
CA PHE A 139 -3.34 5.56 1.73
C PHE A 139 -3.46 5.51 0.20
N HIS A 140 -4.17 6.45 -0.42
CA HIS A 140 -4.33 6.51 -1.87
C HIS A 140 -3.03 6.86 -2.64
N PHE A 141 -1.96 7.20 -1.94
CA PHE A 141 -0.63 7.46 -2.53
C PHE A 141 0.39 6.35 -2.25
N VAL A 142 0.01 5.31 -1.52
CA VAL A 142 0.90 4.22 -1.09
C VAL A 142 0.37 2.82 -1.41
N LEU A 143 -0.95 2.67 -1.64
CA LEU A 143 -1.55 1.43 -2.13
C LEU A 143 -1.50 1.43 -3.66
N VAL A 144 -0.67 0.56 -4.25
CA VAL A 144 -0.39 0.56 -5.68
C VAL A 144 -1.11 -0.59 -6.38
N CYS A 145 -2.01 -0.24 -7.29
CA CYS A 145 -2.89 -1.19 -7.99
C CYS A 145 -2.31 -1.79 -9.28
N ALA A 146 -0.99 -1.82 -9.43
CA ALA A 146 -0.25 -2.28 -10.61
C ALA A 146 -0.52 -1.49 -11.91
N GLY A 147 -1.26 -0.38 -11.89
CA GLY A 147 -1.48 0.48 -13.04
C GLY A 147 -0.55 1.69 -13.07
N LEU A 148 -0.20 2.18 -14.26
CA LEU A 148 0.61 3.40 -14.43
C LEU A 148 -0.06 4.66 -13.93
N GLY A 149 -1.38 4.64 -13.77
CA GLY A 149 -2.15 5.74 -13.18
C GLY A 149 -1.99 5.87 -11.66
N CYS A 150 -1.45 4.85 -10.96
CA CYS A 150 -1.10 4.93 -9.55
C CYS A 150 0.05 5.90 -9.30
N PRO A 151 0.12 6.52 -8.14
CA PRO A 151 1.40 6.99 -7.62
C PRO A 151 2.44 5.87 -7.65
N PRO A 152 3.72 6.19 -7.98
CA PRO A 152 4.73 5.16 -8.15
C PRO A 152 4.96 4.34 -6.87
N ILE A 153 5.06 3.01 -7.02
CA ILE A 153 5.49 2.12 -5.93
C ILE A 153 6.93 2.48 -5.52
N ILE A 154 7.26 2.33 -4.25
CA ILE A 154 8.62 2.59 -3.74
C ILE A 154 9.42 1.30 -3.59
N ASP A 155 10.73 1.42 -3.70
CA ASP A 155 11.74 0.36 -3.54
C ASP A 155 12.03 0.00 -2.08
N LYS A 156 11.10 0.27 -1.17
CA LYS A 156 11.23 0.05 0.27
C LYS A 156 9.92 -0.43 0.88
N ALA A 157 10.01 -1.18 1.97
CA ALA A 157 8.84 -1.44 2.79
C ALA A 157 8.41 -0.17 3.55
N TYR A 158 7.12 -0.09 3.84
CA TYR A 158 6.60 0.82 4.84
C TYR A 158 6.91 0.23 6.21
N LEU A 159 7.64 0.97 7.04
CA LEU A 159 8.10 0.50 8.34
C LEU A 159 7.37 1.24 9.46
N PRO A 160 6.97 0.56 10.54
CA PRO A 160 6.23 1.19 11.64
C PRO A 160 6.88 2.45 12.20
N GLU A 161 8.21 2.44 12.33
CA GLU A 161 9.00 3.52 12.92
C GLU A 161 9.09 4.76 12.02
N THR A 162 8.92 4.59 10.72
CA THR A 162 9.04 5.66 9.71
C THR A 162 7.75 5.88 8.92
N LEU A 163 6.66 5.20 9.27
CA LEU A 163 5.42 5.19 8.50
C LEU A 163 4.88 6.59 8.23
N GLU A 164 4.79 7.43 9.26
CA GLU A 164 4.29 8.80 9.14
C GLU A 164 5.10 9.62 8.13
N MET A 165 6.43 9.53 8.22
CA MET A 165 7.33 10.19 7.28
C MET A 165 7.17 9.62 5.86
N GLN A 166 7.01 8.31 5.70
CA GLN A 166 6.85 7.67 4.39
C GLN A 166 5.52 8.06 3.74
N LEU A 167 4.42 8.08 4.50
CA LEU A 167 3.12 8.54 4.02
C LEU A 167 3.17 10.00 3.55
N GLU A 168 3.80 10.86 4.34
CA GLU A 168 4.00 12.28 4.00
C GLU A 168 4.83 12.44 2.73
N GLN A 169 5.97 11.74 2.63
CA GLN A 169 6.86 11.80 1.46
C GLN A 169 6.18 11.35 0.18
N GLN A 170 5.41 10.25 0.21
CA GLN A 170 4.71 9.77 -0.98
C GLN A 170 3.59 10.73 -1.40
N THR A 171 2.89 11.32 -0.43
CA THR A 171 1.88 12.33 -0.69
C THR A 171 2.48 13.59 -1.32
N LEU A 172 3.58 14.10 -0.74
CA LEU A 172 4.31 15.24 -1.31
C LEU A 172 4.81 14.94 -2.73
N LYS A 173 5.38 13.74 -2.95
CA LYS A 173 5.87 13.32 -4.27
C LYS A 173 4.73 13.31 -5.29
N ALA A 174 3.60 12.70 -4.98
CA ALA A 174 2.45 12.62 -5.87
C ALA A 174 1.85 14.01 -6.18
N LEU A 175 1.64 14.83 -5.16
CA LEU A 175 0.96 16.12 -5.32
C LEU A 175 1.84 17.21 -5.94
N ASN A 176 3.16 17.01 -6.00
CA ASN A 176 4.08 17.89 -6.70
C ASN A 176 4.52 17.37 -8.08
N ASP A 177 4.11 16.15 -8.47
CA ASP A 177 4.36 15.64 -9.82
C ASP A 177 3.47 16.33 -10.84
N PRO A 178 4.04 17.05 -11.85
CA PRO A 178 3.27 17.73 -12.88
C PRO A 178 2.49 16.79 -13.81
N ASN A 179 2.82 15.49 -13.83
CA ASN A 179 2.04 14.49 -14.55
C ASN A 179 0.80 14.05 -13.76
N PHE A 180 0.87 14.07 -12.43
CA PHE A 180 -0.22 13.68 -11.54
C PHE A 180 -1.17 14.86 -11.25
N ILE A 181 -0.64 16.07 -11.07
CA ILE A 181 -1.37 17.33 -10.92
C ILE A 181 -1.02 18.28 -12.07
N ARG A 182 -1.83 18.28 -13.13
CA ARG A 182 -1.57 19.02 -14.36
C ARG A 182 -2.20 20.40 -14.28
N VAL A 183 -1.39 21.45 -14.19
CA VAL A 183 -1.85 22.82 -14.00
C VAL A 183 -1.64 23.63 -15.30
N ASN A 184 -2.69 24.29 -15.77
CA ASN A 184 -2.63 25.29 -16.86
C ASN A 184 -3.47 26.48 -16.45
N LYS A 185 -2.85 27.53 -15.96
CA LYS A 185 -3.50 28.70 -15.34
C LYS A 185 -4.44 28.24 -14.22
N ASN A 186 -5.75 28.55 -14.33
CA ASN A 186 -6.76 28.09 -13.36
C ASN A 186 -7.43 26.75 -13.74
N LYS A 187 -7.00 26.08 -14.80
CA LYS A 187 -7.47 24.73 -15.16
C LYS A 187 -6.53 23.70 -14.56
N VAL A 188 -7.09 22.83 -13.73
CA VAL A 188 -6.34 21.78 -13.02
C VAL A 188 -6.93 20.44 -13.39
N LYS A 189 -6.12 19.57 -14.03
CA LYS A 189 -6.50 18.19 -14.31
C LYS A 189 -5.76 17.26 -13.34
N ILE A 190 -6.51 16.46 -12.58
CA ILE A 190 -6.00 15.55 -11.57
C ILE A 190 -6.43 14.12 -11.86
N SER A 191 -5.76 13.15 -11.20
CA SER A 191 -6.08 11.72 -11.36
C SER A 191 -7.52 11.41 -10.97
N GLN A 192 -8.13 10.42 -11.65
CA GLN A 192 -9.44 9.87 -11.26
C GLN A 192 -9.46 9.27 -9.84
N ILE A 193 -8.34 9.00 -9.22
CA ILE A 193 -8.27 8.62 -7.78
C ILE A 193 -9.02 9.66 -6.92
N PHE A 194 -8.88 10.96 -7.22
CA PHE A 194 -9.57 12.02 -6.50
C PHE A 194 -11.07 12.06 -6.76
N GLU A 195 -11.53 11.52 -7.90
CA GLU A 195 -12.95 11.36 -8.21
C GLU A 195 -13.54 10.18 -7.44
N TRP A 196 -12.90 9.02 -7.51
CA TRP A 196 -13.35 7.78 -6.87
C TRP A 196 -13.40 7.87 -5.36
N TYR A 197 -12.40 8.50 -4.77
CA TYR A 197 -12.23 8.64 -3.32
C TYR A 197 -12.45 10.07 -2.82
N LYS A 198 -13.28 10.85 -3.53
CA LYS A 198 -13.51 12.26 -3.21
C LYS A 198 -13.85 12.51 -1.75
N GLY A 199 -14.66 11.63 -1.15
CA GLY A 199 -15.06 11.75 0.25
C GLY A 199 -13.90 11.74 1.24
N ASP A 200 -12.82 10.99 0.95
CA ASP A 200 -11.66 10.92 1.83
C ASP A 200 -10.82 12.21 1.77
N PHE A 201 -10.77 12.84 0.60
CA PHE A 201 -9.99 14.06 0.37
C PHE A 201 -10.71 15.36 0.76
N THR A 202 -12.03 15.33 0.95
CA THR A 202 -12.84 16.54 1.16
C THR A 202 -13.48 16.62 2.56
N LYS A 203 -12.98 15.85 3.53
CA LYS A 203 -13.49 15.90 4.91
C LYS A 203 -13.28 17.25 5.59
N ASP A 204 -12.13 17.87 5.35
CA ASP A 204 -11.72 19.12 6.00
C ASP A 204 -11.72 20.31 5.02
N GLY A 205 -12.39 20.20 3.88
CA GLY A 205 -12.44 21.27 2.87
C GLY A 205 -12.61 20.77 1.45
N SER A 206 -12.23 21.57 0.48
CA SER A 206 -12.27 21.21 -0.94
C SER A 206 -11.08 20.33 -1.36
N LEU A 207 -11.14 19.72 -2.55
CA LEU A 207 -9.99 19.05 -3.16
C LEU A 207 -8.78 19.99 -3.35
N VAL A 208 -9.05 21.26 -3.66
CA VAL A 208 -8.00 22.27 -3.80
C VAL A 208 -7.32 22.53 -2.45
N ASP A 209 -8.08 22.59 -1.37
CA ASP A 209 -7.53 22.77 -0.02
C ASP A 209 -6.66 21.57 0.37
N PHE A 210 -7.13 20.34 0.10
CA PHE A 210 -6.34 19.14 0.35
C PHE A 210 -5.03 19.14 -0.45
N ILE A 211 -5.09 19.38 -1.75
CA ILE A 211 -3.90 19.43 -2.61
C ILE A 211 -2.95 20.53 -2.12
N ASN A 212 -3.48 21.68 -1.75
CA ASN A 212 -2.70 22.81 -1.29
C ASN A 212 -2.03 22.60 0.08
N LYS A 213 -2.44 21.62 0.90
CA LYS A 213 -1.67 21.26 2.10
C LYS A 213 -0.26 20.80 1.74
N TYR A 214 -0.11 20.04 0.65
CA TYR A 214 1.13 19.35 0.27
C TYR A 214 1.85 19.95 -0.95
N LYS A 215 1.14 20.68 -1.81
CA LYS A 215 1.71 21.24 -3.02
C LYS A 215 2.59 22.46 -2.71
N SER A 216 3.83 22.47 -3.24
CA SER A 216 4.78 23.57 -3.08
C SER A 216 4.28 24.85 -3.74
N GLU A 217 3.90 24.77 -5.03
CA GLU A 217 3.23 25.86 -5.75
C GLU A 217 1.73 25.70 -5.59
N LYS A 218 1.11 26.55 -4.75
CA LYS A 218 -0.32 26.45 -4.45
C LYS A 218 -1.17 26.65 -5.70
N LEU A 219 -2.23 25.85 -5.80
CA LEU A 219 -3.27 26.03 -6.82
C LEU A 219 -4.05 27.31 -6.53
N PRO A 220 -4.44 28.09 -7.56
CA PRO A 220 -5.31 29.26 -7.39
C PRO A 220 -6.66 28.89 -6.73
N GLU A 221 -7.21 29.75 -5.90
CA GLU A 221 -8.52 29.53 -5.25
C GLU A 221 -9.66 29.30 -6.26
N ASN A 222 -9.60 29.96 -7.41
CA ASN A 222 -10.58 29.82 -8.49
C ASN A 222 -10.28 28.66 -9.44
N SER A 223 -9.50 27.65 -9.02
CA SER A 223 -9.14 26.50 -9.83
C SER A 223 -10.36 25.72 -10.29
N LYS A 224 -10.43 25.45 -11.60
CA LYS A 224 -11.41 24.58 -12.22
C LYS A 224 -10.83 23.18 -12.33
N VAL A 225 -11.22 22.32 -11.37
CA VAL A 225 -10.74 20.94 -11.29
C VAL A 225 -11.52 20.07 -12.27
N SER A 226 -10.80 19.21 -12.98
CA SER A 226 -11.33 18.15 -13.83
C SER A 226 -10.45 16.90 -13.70
N TYR A 227 -10.96 15.75 -14.10
CA TYR A 227 -10.25 14.48 -13.99
C TYR A 227 -9.72 14.04 -15.35
N TYR A 228 -8.56 13.38 -15.38
CA TYR A 228 -8.09 12.65 -16.55
C TYR A 228 -8.28 11.15 -16.37
N ALA A 229 -8.47 10.43 -17.48
CA ALA A 229 -8.65 8.99 -17.47
C ALA A 229 -7.45 8.29 -16.82
N TYR A 230 -7.75 7.34 -15.94
CA TYR A 230 -6.74 6.56 -15.24
C TYR A 230 -6.05 5.59 -16.22
N ASP A 231 -4.72 5.52 -16.16
CA ASP A 231 -3.94 4.61 -16.99
C ASP A 231 -3.79 3.25 -16.30
N TRP A 232 -4.53 2.27 -16.78
CA TRP A 232 -4.50 0.90 -16.30
C TRP A 232 -3.41 0.02 -16.95
N THR A 233 -2.55 0.60 -17.79
CA THR A 233 -1.38 -0.14 -18.31
C THR A 233 -0.52 -0.62 -17.16
N LEU A 234 -0.06 -1.87 -17.22
CA LEU A 234 0.73 -2.49 -16.15
C LEU A 234 2.01 -1.67 -15.86
N ASN A 235 2.31 -1.48 -14.59
CA ASN A 235 3.47 -0.73 -14.11
C ASN A 235 4.78 -1.56 -14.10
N GLY A 236 4.92 -2.51 -15.02
CA GLY A 236 6.15 -3.30 -15.17
C GLY A 236 7.34 -2.48 -15.67
N THR A 237 8.55 -2.98 -15.42
CA THR A 237 9.77 -2.53 -16.10
C THR A 237 9.65 -2.83 -17.61
N LYS A 238 10.38 -2.08 -18.44
CA LYS A 238 10.36 -2.29 -19.90
C LYS A 238 11.40 -3.33 -20.29
#